data_dd1abf0c46cbe053f3720fdbcdbb20f9
#
_entry.id   dd1abf0c46cbe053f3720fdbcdbb20f9
#
_cell.length_a   1.000
_cell.length_b   1.000
_cell.length_c   1.000
_cell.angle_alpha   90.00
_cell.angle_beta   90.00
_cell.angle_gamma   90.00
#
_symmetry.space_group_name_H-M   'P 1'
#
loop_
_entity.id
_entity.type
_entity.pdbx_description
1 polymer ?
#
loop_
_entity_poly.entity_id
_entity_poly.type
_entity_poly.pdbx_seq_one_letter_code
_entity_poly.pdbx_strand_id
1 'polypeptide(L)'
;MAHIGMKYPVAAKWADGNKYTEGFVVAKAINFNGTPNKNDAELRADDGVAETDKSVRDWGTSLGVDDLSLENQAKLLGHTYVKGSAGDSGQEETPESIEIGSEDEAPYFGVGFYKRRKKNGVVSFTVIWLYKVQHSEPTESAETKGDTTNFQTATIEGKAYPVEVD
;
A
#
# COMPACT_ATOMS: atom_id res chain seq x y z
N MET A 1 -8.01 -24.28 4.39
CA MET A 1 -6.57 -24.34 4.09
C MET A 1 -5.93 -23.08 4.66
N ALA A 2 -4.98 -23.18 5.58
CA ALA A 2 -4.41 -22.01 6.28
C ALA A 2 -3.23 -21.41 5.48
N HIS A 3 -3.22 -20.10 5.35
CA HIS A 3 -2.05 -19.35 4.86
C HIS A 3 -1.14 -19.02 6.04
N ILE A 4 0.16 -19.15 5.84
CA ILE A 4 1.17 -18.91 6.87
C ILE A 4 2.06 -17.76 6.40
N GLY A 5 1.69 -16.55 6.79
CA GLY A 5 2.49 -15.34 6.55
C GLY A 5 2.44 -14.82 5.11
N MET A 6 2.74 -13.55 5.00
CA MET A 6 2.97 -12.83 3.75
C MET A 6 4.40 -12.29 3.72
N LYS A 7 4.94 -12.08 2.52
CA LYS A 7 6.29 -11.55 2.31
C LYS A 7 6.35 -10.70 1.05
N TYR A 8 7.38 -9.84 1.01
CA TYR A 8 7.77 -9.03 -0.13
C TYR A 8 6.64 -8.21 -0.73
N PRO A 9 6.12 -7.22 0.01
CA PRO A 9 5.26 -6.23 -0.61
C PRO A 9 6.11 -5.39 -1.56
N VAL A 10 5.78 -5.49 -2.84
CA VAL A 10 6.41 -4.74 -3.92
C VAL A 10 5.42 -3.78 -4.52
N ALA A 11 5.90 -2.63 -4.95
CA ALA A 11 5.13 -1.66 -5.69
C ALA A 11 5.85 -1.32 -6.99
N ALA A 12 5.09 -1.10 -8.04
CA ALA A 12 5.60 -0.62 -9.32
C ALA A 12 4.67 0.44 -9.87
N LYS A 13 5.23 1.54 -10.35
CA LYS A 13 4.45 2.68 -10.85
C LYS A 13 3.60 2.24 -12.05
N TRP A 14 2.31 2.48 -11.96
CA TRP A 14 1.36 2.13 -13.03
C TRP A 14 1.40 3.19 -14.15
N ALA A 15 1.34 2.73 -15.38
CA ALA A 15 1.18 3.54 -16.57
C ALA A 15 0.03 3.01 -17.43
N ASP A 16 -0.44 3.82 -18.36
CA ASP A 16 -1.52 3.44 -19.24
C ASP A 16 -1.25 2.13 -19.99
N GLY A 17 -2.28 1.33 -20.19
CA GLY A 17 -2.18 0.01 -20.81
C GLY A 17 -1.65 -1.06 -19.85
N ASN A 18 -1.87 -0.92 -18.55
CA ASN A 18 -1.46 -1.87 -17.50
C ASN A 18 0.06 -2.18 -17.52
N LYS A 19 0.86 -1.18 -17.85
CA LYS A 19 2.31 -1.26 -17.83
C LYS A 19 2.85 -0.75 -16.50
N TYR A 20 3.96 -1.30 -16.09
CA TYR A 20 4.60 -0.93 -14.83
C TYR A 20 6.05 -0.52 -15.05
N THR A 21 6.48 0.47 -14.30
CA THR A 21 7.87 0.97 -14.27
C THR A 21 8.31 1.17 -12.83
N GLU A 22 9.61 1.33 -12.62
CA GLU A 22 10.19 1.70 -11.31
C GLU A 22 9.71 0.79 -10.16
N GLY A 23 9.83 -0.53 -10.34
CA GLY A 23 9.47 -1.49 -9.29
C GLY A 23 10.44 -1.44 -8.11
N PHE A 24 9.90 -1.47 -6.89
CA PHE A 24 10.68 -1.50 -5.65
C PHE A 24 9.98 -2.31 -4.56
N VAL A 25 10.76 -2.75 -3.57
CA VAL A 25 10.22 -3.36 -2.35
C VAL A 25 9.81 -2.25 -1.40
N VAL A 26 8.55 -2.27 -0.95
CA VAL A 26 8.01 -1.21 -0.08
C VAL A 26 8.68 -1.21 1.29
N ALA A 27 8.63 -2.36 1.97
CA ALA A 27 9.25 -2.62 3.27
C ALA A 27 9.04 -4.09 3.64
N LYS A 28 9.33 -4.51 4.88
CA LYS A 28 8.93 -5.84 5.34
C LYS A 28 7.48 -5.83 5.80
N ALA A 29 6.71 -6.78 5.31
CA ALA A 29 5.28 -6.86 5.59
C ALA A 29 4.99 -7.38 7.00
N ILE A 30 4.06 -6.72 7.67
CA ILE A 30 3.44 -7.19 8.91
C ILE A 30 2.07 -7.80 8.59
N ASN A 31 1.20 -7.02 7.95
CA ASN A 31 -0.13 -7.45 7.55
C ASN A 31 -0.63 -6.74 6.29
N PHE A 32 -1.67 -7.29 5.70
CA PHE A 32 -2.42 -6.67 4.62
C PHE A 32 -3.91 -6.95 4.82
N ASN A 33 -4.70 -5.92 4.71
CA ASN A 33 -6.16 -6.01 4.71
C ASN A 33 -6.70 -5.40 3.43
N GLY A 34 -7.60 -6.11 2.77
CA GLY A 34 -8.31 -5.61 1.60
C GLY A 34 -9.81 -5.79 1.81
N THR A 35 -10.57 -4.71 1.71
CA THR A 35 -12.01 -4.71 1.90
C THR A 35 -12.71 -4.24 0.63
N PRO A 36 -13.56 -5.08 -0.01
CA PRO A 36 -14.30 -4.68 -1.19
C PRO A 36 -15.40 -3.68 -0.82
N ASN A 37 -15.45 -2.56 -1.51
CA ASN A 37 -16.55 -1.63 -1.50
C ASN A 37 -17.51 -1.96 -2.64
N LYS A 38 -18.76 -2.28 -2.30
CA LYS A 38 -19.79 -2.67 -3.26
C LYS A 38 -20.74 -1.53 -3.54
N ASN A 39 -21.27 -1.51 -4.75
CA ASN A 39 -22.46 -0.75 -5.05
C ASN A 39 -23.66 -1.44 -4.37
N ASP A 40 -24.55 -0.67 -3.81
CA ASP A 40 -25.80 -1.17 -3.25
C ASP A 40 -26.92 -0.30 -3.81
N ALA A 41 -27.25 -0.55 -5.08
CA ALA A 41 -28.32 0.11 -5.77
C ALA A 41 -29.47 -0.87 -5.99
N GLU A 42 -30.67 -0.47 -5.57
CA GLU A 42 -31.91 -1.21 -5.79
C GLU A 42 -32.88 -0.39 -6.64
N LEU A 43 -33.33 -0.96 -7.72
CA LEU A 43 -34.48 -0.44 -8.47
C LEU A 43 -35.75 -1.07 -7.92
N ARG A 44 -36.67 -0.26 -7.40
CA ARG A 44 -37.98 -0.71 -6.93
C ARG A 44 -39.04 -0.39 -7.94
N ALA A 45 -39.84 -1.39 -8.28
CA ALA A 45 -41.03 -1.26 -9.12
C ALA A 45 -42.16 -2.13 -8.56
N ASP A 46 -43.40 -1.67 -8.61
CA ASP A 46 -44.61 -2.37 -8.18
C ASP A 46 -44.51 -2.95 -6.74
N ASP A 47 -44.05 -2.13 -5.77
CA ASP A 47 -43.84 -2.47 -4.36
C ASP A 47 -42.82 -3.59 -4.10
N GLY A 48 -41.99 -3.94 -5.07
CA GLY A 48 -40.93 -4.94 -4.97
C GLY A 48 -39.59 -4.45 -5.47
N VAL A 49 -38.53 -5.23 -5.16
CA VAL A 49 -37.19 -5.02 -5.72
C VAL A 49 -37.15 -5.63 -7.11
N ALA A 50 -37.04 -4.81 -8.15
CA ALA A 50 -36.98 -5.24 -9.56
C ALA A 50 -35.56 -5.60 -9.99
N GLU A 51 -34.56 -4.80 -9.61
CA GLU A 51 -33.14 -5.04 -9.92
C GLU A 51 -32.26 -4.62 -8.76
N THR A 52 -31.13 -5.32 -8.58
CA THR A 52 -30.10 -4.99 -7.61
C THR A 52 -28.73 -4.96 -8.29
N ASP A 53 -27.94 -3.90 -8.03
CA ASP A 53 -26.54 -3.85 -8.42
C ASP A 53 -25.66 -4.00 -7.15
N LYS A 54 -24.95 -5.12 -7.08
CA LYS A 54 -23.99 -5.44 -6.00
C LYS A 54 -22.56 -5.60 -6.54
N SER A 55 -22.26 -4.94 -7.65
CA SER A 55 -20.91 -4.95 -8.24
C SER A 55 -19.88 -4.34 -7.27
N VAL A 56 -18.65 -4.83 -7.35
CA VAL A 56 -17.53 -4.26 -6.58
C VAL A 56 -17.07 -2.99 -7.30
N ARG A 57 -17.11 -1.85 -6.60
CA ARG A 57 -16.68 -0.56 -7.10
C ARG A 57 -15.18 -0.36 -6.99
N ASP A 58 -14.64 -0.60 -5.83
CA ASP A 58 -13.22 -0.47 -5.49
C ASP A 58 -12.89 -1.35 -4.27
N TRP A 59 -11.59 -1.45 -3.95
CA TRP A 59 -11.14 -2.11 -2.72
C TRP A 59 -10.39 -1.11 -1.85
N GLY A 60 -10.79 -0.96 -0.60
CA GLY A 60 -9.99 -0.31 0.42
C GLY A 60 -8.84 -1.24 0.83
N THR A 61 -7.62 -0.73 0.83
CA THR A 61 -6.41 -1.50 1.17
C THR A 61 -5.68 -0.88 2.35
N SER A 62 -5.12 -1.73 3.20
CA SER A 62 -4.29 -1.32 4.33
C SER A 62 -3.09 -2.27 4.40
N LEU A 63 -1.89 -1.73 4.25
CA LEU A 63 -0.63 -2.45 4.32
C LEU A 63 0.15 -2.01 5.56
N GLY A 64 0.30 -2.90 6.53
CA GLY A 64 1.17 -2.70 7.69
C GLY A 64 2.58 -3.21 7.39
N VAL A 65 3.57 -2.38 7.66
CA VAL A 65 4.99 -2.66 7.44
C VAL A 65 5.82 -2.36 8.70
N ASP A 66 6.99 -2.94 8.79
CA ASP A 66 7.88 -2.77 9.94
C ASP A 66 8.49 -1.36 9.99
N ASP A 67 8.98 -0.90 8.86
CA ASP A 67 9.60 0.41 8.72
C ASP A 67 9.44 0.89 7.26
N LEU A 68 8.83 2.05 7.09
CA LEU A 68 8.67 2.68 5.79
C LEU A 68 9.71 3.79 5.65
N SER A 69 10.70 3.59 4.77
CA SER A 69 11.68 4.63 4.50
C SER A 69 11.02 5.88 3.92
N LEU A 70 11.53 7.07 4.28
CA LEU A 70 11.04 8.33 3.74
C LEU A 70 11.09 8.39 2.20
N GLU A 71 12.11 7.77 1.60
CA GLU A 71 12.22 7.67 0.15
C GLU A 71 11.06 6.87 -0.46
N ASN A 72 10.71 5.72 0.12
CA ASN A 72 9.60 4.91 -0.36
C ASN A 72 8.25 5.57 -0.10
N GLN A 73 8.09 6.24 1.04
CA GLN A 73 6.91 7.04 1.35
C GLN A 73 6.72 8.15 0.32
N ALA A 74 7.77 8.91 0.01
CA ALA A 74 7.74 9.96 -1.01
C ALA A 74 7.35 9.41 -2.39
N LYS A 75 7.89 8.27 -2.79
CA LYS A 75 7.53 7.61 -4.06
C LYS A 75 6.06 7.23 -4.11
N LEU A 76 5.52 6.63 -3.05
CA LEU A 76 4.14 6.17 -2.99
C LEU A 76 3.11 7.31 -2.98
N LEU A 77 3.48 8.46 -2.41
CA LEU A 77 2.59 9.59 -2.22
C LEU A 77 2.83 10.74 -3.21
N GLY A 78 3.87 10.64 -4.03
CA GLY A 78 4.21 11.69 -5.01
C GLY A 78 4.90 12.91 -4.42
N HIS A 79 5.52 12.77 -3.24
CA HIS A 79 6.26 13.85 -2.58
C HIS A 79 7.71 13.91 -3.04
N THR A 80 8.39 15.00 -2.71
CA THR A 80 9.82 15.16 -2.98
C THR A 80 10.65 14.66 -1.81
N TYR A 81 11.54 13.70 -2.08
CA TYR A 81 12.49 13.20 -1.11
C TYR A 81 13.81 13.96 -1.22
N VAL A 82 14.30 14.47 -0.10
CA VAL A 82 15.60 15.12 0.00
C VAL A 82 16.54 14.22 0.80
N LYS A 83 17.56 13.72 0.13
CA LYS A 83 18.54 12.84 0.75
C LYS A 83 19.39 13.59 1.75
N GLY A 84 19.48 13.03 2.96
CA GLY A 84 20.43 13.52 3.96
C GLY A 84 21.89 13.23 3.57
N SER A 85 22.83 13.98 4.13
CA SER A 85 24.26 13.70 4.02
C SER A 85 24.86 13.51 5.39
N ALA A 86 25.66 12.45 5.56
CA ALA A 86 26.52 12.33 6.73
C ALA A 86 27.57 13.45 6.65
N GLY A 87 27.70 14.23 7.73
CA GLY A 87 28.73 15.24 7.85
C GLY A 87 30.12 14.60 7.77
N ASP A 88 30.96 15.13 6.88
CA ASP A 88 32.40 14.83 6.89
C ASP A 88 33.07 15.75 7.89
N SER A 89 34.30 15.44 8.30
CA SER A 89 34.99 16.16 9.38
C SER A 89 34.99 17.68 9.16
N GLY A 90 34.09 18.38 9.87
CA GLY A 90 33.93 19.85 9.81
C GLY A 90 32.67 20.34 9.08
N GLN A 91 31.81 19.46 8.54
CA GLN A 91 30.51 19.81 8.00
C GLN A 91 29.38 19.25 8.90
N GLU A 92 28.30 20.02 9.02
CA GLU A 92 27.11 19.57 9.75
C GLU A 92 26.41 18.43 8.97
N GLU A 93 25.95 17.44 9.71
CA GLU A 93 25.09 16.39 9.19
C GLU A 93 23.74 16.98 8.79
N THR A 94 23.33 16.77 7.53
CA THR A 94 21.99 17.17 7.08
C THR A 94 21.06 15.97 7.15
N PRO A 95 19.94 16.06 7.89
CA PRO A 95 18.97 14.97 7.98
C PRO A 95 18.27 14.77 6.62
N GLU A 96 17.83 13.53 6.38
CA GLU A 96 16.90 13.29 5.28
C GLU A 96 15.54 13.92 5.59
N SER A 97 14.84 14.36 4.57
CA SER A 97 13.54 14.99 4.70
C SER A 97 12.62 14.68 3.53
N ILE A 98 11.34 14.91 3.76
CA ILE A 98 10.29 14.82 2.75
C ILE A 98 9.61 16.17 2.66
N GLU A 99 9.45 16.67 1.44
CA GLU A 99 8.74 17.91 1.17
C GLU A 99 7.36 17.60 0.61
N ILE A 100 6.32 18.08 1.27
CA ILE A 100 4.93 17.87 0.92
C ILE A 100 4.38 19.16 0.33
N GLY A 101 4.08 19.15 -0.96
CA GLY A 101 3.46 20.26 -1.67
C GLY A 101 1.93 20.15 -1.70
N SER A 102 1.24 21.27 -1.75
CA SER A 102 -0.23 21.30 -1.87
C SER A 102 -0.75 20.77 -3.22
N GLU A 103 0.13 20.71 -4.22
CA GLU A 103 -0.17 20.22 -5.56
C GLU A 103 0.29 18.76 -5.78
N ASP A 104 0.86 18.14 -4.74
CA ASP A 104 1.34 16.76 -4.84
C ASP A 104 0.14 15.81 -4.96
N GLU A 105 0.24 14.92 -5.93
CA GLU A 105 -0.76 13.90 -6.18
C GLU A 105 -0.12 12.52 -6.13
N ALA A 106 -0.70 11.63 -5.33
CA ALA A 106 -0.22 10.26 -5.23
C ALA A 106 -0.39 9.53 -6.56
N PRO A 107 0.68 9.01 -7.16
CA PRO A 107 0.61 8.25 -8.39
C PRO A 107 -0.06 6.89 -8.17
N TYR A 108 -0.49 6.26 -9.26
CA TYR A 108 -1.00 4.91 -9.20
C TYR A 108 0.13 3.89 -9.24
N PHE A 109 -0.04 2.83 -8.45
CA PHE A 109 0.91 1.71 -8.38
C PHE A 109 0.21 0.38 -8.59
N GLY A 110 0.92 -0.58 -9.19
CA GLY A 110 0.63 -1.99 -8.98
C GLY A 110 1.27 -2.43 -7.68
N VAL A 111 0.52 -3.10 -6.83
CA VAL A 111 1.00 -3.58 -5.53
C VAL A 111 0.84 -5.09 -5.47
N GLY A 112 1.91 -5.77 -5.13
CA GLY A 112 1.90 -7.22 -5.06
C GLY A 112 2.63 -7.76 -3.83
N PHE A 113 2.22 -8.92 -3.41
CA PHE A 113 2.86 -9.69 -2.36
C PHE A 113 2.53 -11.17 -2.52
N TYR A 114 3.27 -12.03 -1.85
CA TYR A 114 2.93 -13.44 -1.83
C TYR A 114 2.60 -13.95 -0.44
N LYS A 115 1.70 -14.94 -0.40
CA LYS A 115 1.33 -15.69 0.79
C LYS A 115 1.92 -17.08 0.71
N ARG A 116 2.54 -17.51 1.78
CA ARG A 116 3.02 -18.89 1.93
C ARG A 116 1.91 -19.79 2.42
N ARG A 117 1.79 -20.95 1.81
CA ARG A 117 0.89 -22.04 2.24
C ARG A 117 1.71 -23.29 2.54
N LYS A 118 1.28 -24.04 3.55
CA LYS A 118 1.82 -25.36 3.82
C LYS A 118 0.66 -26.36 3.92
N LYS A 119 0.70 -27.41 3.11
CA LYS A 119 -0.25 -28.52 3.17
C LYS A 119 0.52 -29.83 3.06
N ASN A 120 0.29 -30.74 4.02
CA ASN A 120 0.91 -32.07 4.06
C ASN A 120 2.46 -32.04 3.85
N GLY A 121 3.13 -31.11 4.51
CA GLY A 121 4.58 -30.94 4.37
C GLY A 121 5.03 -30.14 3.13
N VAL A 122 4.18 -29.98 2.13
CA VAL A 122 4.51 -29.27 0.89
C VAL A 122 4.25 -27.77 1.06
N VAL A 123 5.24 -26.95 0.72
CA VAL A 123 5.16 -25.48 0.72
C VAL A 123 4.78 -25.01 -0.68
N SER A 124 3.78 -24.18 -0.76
CA SER A 124 3.35 -23.48 -1.97
C SER A 124 3.14 -21.99 -1.71
N PHE A 125 3.15 -21.19 -2.76
CA PHE A 125 2.99 -19.75 -2.69
C PHE A 125 1.76 -19.33 -3.50
N THR A 126 1.05 -18.32 -2.99
CA THR A 126 -0.02 -17.62 -3.70
C THR A 126 0.41 -16.20 -3.89
N VAL A 127 0.49 -15.72 -5.12
CA VAL A 127 0.77 -14.33 -5.45
C VAL A 127 -0.54 -13.57 -5.54
N ILE A 128 -0.56 -12.39 -4.93
CA ILE A 128 -1.66 -11.42 -5.05
C ILE A 128 -1.09 -10.20 -5.72
N TRP A 129 -1.77 -9.72 -6.76
CA TRP A 129 -1.41 -8.51 -7.47
C TRP A 129 -2.62 -7.60 -7.63
N LEU A 130 -2.50 -6.38 -7.12
CA LEU A 130 -3.49 -5.31 -7.29
C LEU A 130 -2.99 -4.38 -8.39
N TYR A 131 -3.72 -4.29 -9.47
CA TYR A 131 -3.26 -3.62 -10.69
C TYR A 131 -3.10 -2.11 -10.55
N LYS A 132 -4.04 -1.44 -9.91
CA LYS A 132 -4.07 0.02 -9.85
C LYS A 132 -4.49 0.48 -8.46
N VAL A 133 -3.51 0.86 -7.65
CA VAL A 133 -3.69 1.31 -6.26
C VAL A 133 -3.19 2.74 -6.14
N GLN A 134 -3.96 3.58 -5.48
CA GLN A 134 -3.54 4.91 -5.06
C GLN A 134 -3.49 4.96 -3.55
N HIS A 135 -2.36 5.39 -3.00
CA HIS A 135 -2.13 5.45 -1.56
C HIS A 135 -2.56 6.80 -0.99
N SER A 136 -2.92 6.79 0.28
CA SER A 136 -3.27 7.98 1.07
C SER A 136 -2.18 8.27 2.08
N GLU A 137 -2.12 9.52 2.53
CA GLU A 137 -1.19 9.95 3.58
C GLU A 137 -1.33 9.07 4.83
N PRO A 138 -0.23 8.50 5.33
CA PRO A 138 -0.23 7.79 6.60
C PRO A 138 -0.41 8.77 7.75
N THR A 139 -0.96 8.29 8.86
CA THR A 139 -0.97 9.05 10.10
C THR A 139 0.43 8.99 10.71
N GLU A 140 1.04 10.14 10.91
CA GLU A 140 2.31 10.26 11.62
C GLU A 140 2.07 10.25 13.13
N SER A 141 2.78 9.40 13.84
CA SER A 141 2.82 9.39 15.28
C SER A 141 4.25 9.21 15.77
N ALA A 142 4.63 10.02 16.76
CA ALA A 142 5.93 9.92 17.39
C ALA A 142 5.76 9.90 18.91
N GLU A 143 6.41 8.94 19.58
CA GLU A 143 6.39 8.83 21.02
C GLU A 143 7.82 8.87 21.58
N THR A 144 7.96 9.54 22.72
CA THR A 144 9.23 9.55 23.45
C THR A 144 9.48 8.15 24.03
N LYS A 145 10.72 7.68 23.97
CA LYS A 145 11.12 6.41 24.59
C LYS A 145 10.85 6.45 26.10
N GLY A 146 9.96 5.57 26.56
CA GLY A 146 9.72 5.31 27.98
C GLY A 146 10.59 4.16 28.53
N ASP A 147 10.21 3.62 29.69
CA ASP A 147 10.89 2.47 30.31
C ASP A 147 10.78 1.18 29.51
N THR A 148 9.77 1.09 28.64
CA THR A 148 9.54 -0.03 27.71
C THR A 148 9.78 0.43 26.27
N THR A 149 10.47 -0.38 25.48
CA THR A 149 10.67 -0.10 24.05
C THR A 149 9.42 -0.53 23.28
N ASN A 150 8.67 0.43 22.75
CA ASN A 150 7.59 0.17 21.81
C ASN A 150 8.10 0.37 20.39
N PHE A 151 7.97 -0.66 19.56
CA PHE A 151 8.26 -0.53 18.13
C PHE A 151 7.11 0.18 17.44
N GLN A 152 7.43 1.26 16.74
CA GLN A 152 6.48 1.97 15.90
C GLN A 152 6.48 1.32 14.53
N THR A 153 5.30 0.98 14.04
CA THR A 153 5.10 0.36 12.73
C THR A 153 4.27 1.30 11.85
N ALA A 154 4.57 1.32 10.57
CA ALA A 154 3.85 2.15 9.62
C ALA A 154 2.68 1.38 9.00
N THR A 155 1.57 2.06 8.78
CA THR A 155 0.43 1.54 8.02
C THR A 155 0.12 2.49 6.88
N ILE A 156 0.12 1.97 5.66
CA ILE A 156 -0.24 2.72 4.48
C ILE A 156 -1.60 2.26 4.00
N GLU A 157 -2.51 3.19 3.90
CA GLU A 157 -3.83 2.96 3.34
C GLU A 157 -3.87 3.36 1.87
N GLY A 158 -4.81 2.77 1.13
CA GLY A 158 -5.00 3.07 -0.27
C GLY A 158 -6.31 2.53 -0.81
N LYS A 159 -6.57 2.86 -2.06
CA LYS A 159 -7.69 2.32 -2.83
C LYS A 159 -7.18 1.61 -4.07
N ALA A 160 -7.64 0.38 -4.27
CA ALA A 160 -7.43 -0.35 -5.50
C ALA A 160 -8.65 -0.18 -6.42
N TYR A 161 -8.40 0.27 -7.62
CA TYR A 161 -9.43 0.51 -8.63
C TYR A 161 -9.49 -0.63 -9.63
N PRO A 162 -10.69 -0.94 -10.17
CA PRO A 162 -10.81 -1.90 -11.25
C PRO A 162 -10.07 -1.40 -12.50
N VAL A 163 -9.46 -2.32 -13.22
CA VAL A 163 -8.85 -2.06 -14.53
C VAL A 163 -9.40 -3.06 -15.53
N GLU A 164 -9.55 -2.64 -16.75
CA GLU A 164 -9.83 -3.55 -17.85
C GLU A 164 -8.54 -4.29 -18.21
N VAL A 165 -8.60 -5.60 -18.18
CA VAL A 165 -7.50 -6.48 -18.58
C VAL A 165 -7.95 -7.16 -19.86
N ASP A 166 -7.31 -6.85 -20.98
CA ASP A 166 -7.54 -7.49 -22.28
C ASP A 166 -7.04 -8.94 -22.27
#